data_2681770401ff17c37b1e914996bf75f2
#
_entry.id   2681770401ff17c37b1e914996bf75f2
#
_cell.length_a   1.000
_cell.length_b   1.000
_cell.length_c   1.000
_cell.angle_alpha   90.00
_cell.angle_beta   90.00
_cell.angle_gamma   90.00
#
_symmetry.space_group_name_H-M   'P 1'
#
loop_
_entity.id
_entity.type
_entity.pdbx_description
1 polymer ?
#
loop_
_entity_poly.entity_id
_entity_poly.type
_entity_poly.pdbx_seq_one_letter_code
_entity_poly.pdbx_strand_id
1 'polypeptide(L)'
;MLGRADYAKIISNKAWRRKCGMVEVNFLDEADDSLLKFAVIISKTNGKLVFCKHKERDTYEIPGGHREKGELISETAKRELREETGAVDFTIKPVCVYSVKGKTSVNESDVNYGMLFVADIYSFGEIHSEIEKIVITDKPIDNWTYPMIQPKLLQEAQKRGLM
;
A
#
# COMPACT_ATOMS: atom_id res chain seq x y z
N MET A 1 19.63 2.42 0.03
CA MET A 1 18.74 2.90 1.11
C MET A 1 18.55 4.38 0.95
N LEU A 2 17.34 4.84 0.65
CA LEU A 2 17.06 6.28 0.57
C LEU A 2 17.04 6.86 1.99
N GLY A 3 17.72 7.98 2.19
CA GLY A 3 17.73 8.65 3.47
C GLY A 3 16.38 9.31 3.79
N ARG A 4 16.13 9.62 5.08
CA ARG A 4 14.94 10.35 5.56
C ARG A 4 14.61 11.63 4.75
N ALA A 5 15.63 12.24 4.13
CA ALA A 5 15.49 13.44 3.32
C ALA A 5 14.76 13.22 1.98
N ASP A 6 14.88 12.05 1.38
CA ASP A 6 14.29 11.75 0.08
C ASP A 6 12.77 11.53 0.18
N TYR A 7 12.32 10.86 1.24
CA TYR A 7 10.89 10.71 1.54
C TYR A 7 10.22 12.05 1.89
N ALA A 8 10.94 12.93 2.62
CA ALA A 8 10.42 14.25 2.98
C ALA A 8 10.17 15.14 1.75
N LYS A 9 10.98 15.03 0.69
CA LYS A 9 10.80 15.76 -0.58
C LYS A 9 9.53 15.36 -1.32
N ILE A 10 9.20 14.06 -1.35
CA ILE A 10 7.99 13.53 -2.00
C ILE A 10 6.73 14.06 -1.30
N ILE A 11 6.75 14.15 0.03
CA ILE A 11 5.61 14.59 0.85
C ILE A 11 5.47 16.13 0.89
N SER A 12 6.56 16.89 0.68
CA SER A 12 6.57 18.35 0.83
C SER A 12 6.10 19.14 -0.39
N ASN A 13 5.73 18.49 -1.49
CA ASN A 13 5.34 19.18 -2.72
C ASN A 13 4.02 19.95 -2.56
N LYS A 14 4.13 21.28 -2.34
CA LYS A 14 3.01 22.21 -2.12
C LYS A 14 1.96 22.20 -3.25
N ALA A 15 2.35 21.85 -4.47
CA ALA A 15 1.43 21.81 -5.62
C ALA A 15 0.40 20.67 -5.50
N TRP A 16 0.80 19.53 -4.92
CA TRP A 16 -0.08 18.39 -4.67
C TRP A 16 -1.07 18.64 -3.54
N ARG A 17 -0.65 19.34 -2.47
CA ARG A 17 -1.51 19.69 -1.33
C ARG A 17 -2.73 20.54 -1.72
N ARG A 18 -2.60 21.38 -2.76
CA ARG A 18 -3.72 22.22 -3.26
C ARG A 18 -4.73 21.44 -4.09
N LYS A 19 -4.32 20.34 -4.71
CA LYS A 19 -5.16 19.56 -5.64
C LYS A 19 -5.92 18.40 -4.97
N CYS A 20 -5.39 17.83 -3.88
CA CYS A 20 -5.91 16.62 -3.22
C CYS A 20 -6.58 16.87 -1.85
N GLY A 21 -6.66 18.12 -1.36
CA GLY A 21 -7.12 18.38 0.01
C GLY A 21 -6.13 17.86 1.07
N MET A 22 -6.47 18.03 2.34
CA MET A 22 -5.67 17.49 3.45
C MET A 22 -6.08 16.02 3.70
N VAL A 23 -5.20 15.09 3.35
CA VAL A 23 -5.33 13.68 3.73
C VAL A 23 -4.52 13.42 4.97
N GLU A 24 -5.19 12.97 6.03
CA GLU A 24 -4.58 12.58 7.30
C GLU A 24 -4.47 11.05 7.35
N VAL A 25 -3.27 10.55 7.63
CA VAL A 25 -3.01 9.13 7.83
C VAL A 25 -2.46 8.93 9.23
N ASN A 26 -3.13 8.10 10.02
CA ASN A 26 -2.71 7.72 11.37
C ASN A 26 -2.45 6.23 11.44
N PHE A 27 -1.57 5.82 12.37
CA PHE A 27 -1.21 4.43 12.59
C PHE A 27 -1.62 4.02 14.00
N LEU A 28 -2.20 2.81 14.11
CA LEU A 28 -2.68 2.22 15.35
C LEU A 28 -2.15 0.80 15.46
N ASP A 29 -1.97 0.33 16.68
CA ASP A 29 -1.52 -1.06 16.89
C ASP A 29 -2.64 -2.05 16.62
N GLU A 30 -3.88 -1.68 16.95
CA GLU A 30 -5.07 -2.51 16.75
C GLU A 30 -6.33 -1.67 16.49
N ALA A 31 -7.34 -2.29 15.90
CA ALA A 31 -8.69 -1.79 15.76
C ALA A 31 -9.65 -2.99 15.68
N ASP A 32 -10.96 -2.73 15.86
CA ASP A 32 -11.98 -3.74 15.64
C ASP A 32 -11.92 -4.24 14.19
N ASP A 33 -11.89 -5.55 13.99
CA ASP A 33 -11.79 -6.17 12.68
C ASP A 33 -12.91 -5.73 11.73
N SER A 34 -14.10 -5.46 12.25
CA SER A 34 -15.24 -5.00 11.46
C SER A 34 -15.02 -3.63 10.81
N LEU A 35 -14.08 -2.83 11.30
CA LEU A 35 -13.73 -1.53 10.75
C LEU A 35 -12.74 -1.63 9.58
N LEU A 36 -11.99 -2.73 9.47
CA LEU A 36 -10.97 -2.92 8.46
C LEU A 36 -11.59 -3.16 7.08
N LYS A 37 -11.46 -2.19 6.18
CA LYS A 37 -12.08 -2.20 4.84
C LYS A 37 -11.12 -2.63 3.74
N PHE A 38 -9.81 -2.47 3.93
CA PHE A 38 -8.80 -2.80 2.93
C PHE A 38 -7.51 -3.30 3.55
N ALA A 39 -6.79 -4.08 2.75
CA ALA A 39 -5.43 -4.51 3.03
C ALA A 39 -4.47 -3.87 2.02
N VAL A 40 -3.30 -3.43 2.50
CA VAL A 40 -2.19 -2.97 1.67
C VAL A 40 -0.95 -3.75 2.05
N ILE A 41 -0.20 -4.23 1.07
CA ILE A 41 0.89 -5.17 1.28
C ILE A 41 2.19 -4.60 0.72
N ILE A 42 3.08 -4.12 1.57
CA ILE A 42 4.45 -3.78 1.16
C ILE A 42 5.16 -5.09 0.81
N SER A 43 5.40 -5.29 -0.47
CA SER A 43 5.93 -6.53 -1.02
C SER A 43 7.37 -6.38 -1.44
N LYS A 44 8.15 -7.42 -1.16
CA LYS A 44 9.56 -7.51 -1.55
C LYS A 44 9.84 -8.83 -2.24
N THR A 45 10.84 -8.84 -3.11
CA THR A 45 11.46 -10.04 -3.65
C THR A 45 12.96 -9.82 -3.73
N ASN A 46 13.75 -10.74 -3.19
CA ASN A 46 15.22 -10.61 -3.09
C ASN A 46 15.67 -9.26 -2.50
N GLY A 47 14.94 -8.75 -1.49
CA GLY A 47 15.22 -7.48 -0.82
C GLY A 47 14.79 -6.23 -1.59
N LYS A 48 14.23 -6.36 -2.80
CA LYS A 48 13.75 -5.25 -3.64
C LYS A 48 12.24 -5.07 -3.51
N LEU A 49 11.78 -3.83 -3.57
CA LEU A 49 10.36 -3.50 -3.51
C LEU A 49 9.63 -3.91 -4.79
N VAL A 50 8.39 -4.35 -4.63
CA VAL A 50 7.48 -4.71 -5.73
C VAL A 50 6.32 -3.72 -5.75
N PHE A 51 6.13 -3.06 -6.90
CA PHE A 51 5.02 -2.14 -7.15
C PHE A 51 4.20 -2.63 -8.33
N CYS A 52 2.92 -2.26 -8.35
CA CYS A 52 1.97 -2.60 -9.40
C CYS A 52 1.65 -1.38 -10.26
N LYS A 53 1.44 -1.59 -11.56
CA LYS A 53 0.90 -0.62 -12.49
C LYS A 53 -0.42 -1.11 -13.06
N HIS A 54 -1.49 -0.39 -12.78
CA HIS A 54 -2.81 -0.66 -13.35
C HIS A 54 -2.83 -0.35 -14.86
N LYS A 55 -3.57 -1.13 -15.66
CA LYS A 55 -3.69 -0.97 -17.12
C LYS A 55 -4.18 0.42 -17.54
N GLU A 56 -5.07 1.02 -16.75
CA GLU A 56 -5.70 2.31 -17.03
C GLU A 56 -4.97 3.52 -16.42
N ARG A 57 -3.81 3.32 -15.77
CA ARG A 57 -3.08 4.38 -15.08
C ARG A 57 -1.61 4.41 -15.49
N ASP A 58 -1.02 5.60 -15.51
CA ASP A 58 0.43 5.78 -15.69
C ASP A 58 1.18 5.92 -14.37
N THR A 59 0.53 5.55 -13.27
CA THR A 59 1.04 5.62 -11.90
C THR A 59 1.24 4.22 -11.32
N TYR A 60 2.00 4.16 -10.24
CA TYR A 60 2.32 2.92 -9.55
C TYR A 60 1.76 2.92 -8.13
N GLU A 61 1.54 1.74 -7.60
CA GLU A 61 0.99 1.55 -6.26
C GLU A 61 1.56 0.32 -5.56
N ILE A 62 1.47 0.33 -4.25
CA ILE A 62 1.69 -0.85 -3.42
C ILE A 62 0.48 -1.77 -3.60
N PRO A 63 0.67 -3.10 -3.78
CA PRO A 63 -0.44 -4.04 -3.90
C PRO A 63 -1.44 -3.92 -2.74
N GLY A 64 -2.72 -3.98 -3.07
CA GLY A 64 -3.77 -3.95 -2.07
C GLY A 64 -5.15 -3.68 -2.64
N GLY A 65 -6.17 -3.98 -1.85
CA GLY A 65 -7.53 -3.76 -2.26
C GLY A 65 -8.55 -3.92 -1.15
N HIS A 66 -9.82 -3.86 -1.55
CA HIS A 66 -10.93 -3.90 -0.62
C HIS A 66 -11.22 -5.32 -0.13
N ARG A 67 -11.62 -5.38 1.14
CA ARG A 67 -12.11 -6.60 1.77
C ARG A 67 -13.43 -7.01 1.16
N GLU A 68 -13.54 -8.25 0.74
CA GLU A 68 -14.78 -8.84 0.26
C GLU A 68 -15.64 -9.34 1.42
N LYS A 69 -16.94 -9.52 1.15
CA LYS A 69 -17.88 -9.99 2.15
C LYS A 69 -17.51 -11.40 2.64
N GLY A 70 -17.29 -11.51 3.93
CA GLY A 70 -16.97 -12.79 4.58
C GLY A 70 -15.47 -13.11 4.65
N GLU A 71 -14.59 -12.31 4.03
CA GLU A 71 -13.15 -12.49 4.17
C GLU A 71 -12.64 -12.04 5.55
N LEU A 72 -11.62 -12.71 6.06
CA LEU A 72 -10.73 -12.14 7.05
C LEU A 72 -9.79 -11.15 6.37
N ILE A 73 -9.37 -10.10 7.06
CA ILE A 73 -8.46 -9.10 6.46
C ILE A 73 -7.12 -9.72 5.98
N SER A 74 -6.67 -10.79 6.63
CA SER A 74 -5.50 -11.55 6.20
C SER A 74 -5.73 -12.36 4.90
N GLU A 75 -6.96 -12.77 4.64
CA GLU A 75 -7.35 -13.43 3.38
C GLU A 75 -7.41 -12.41 2.25
N THR A 76 -7.98 -11.23 2.51
CA THR A 76 -7.95 -10.09 1.59
C THR A 76 -6.51 -9.80 1.18
N ALA A 77 -5.59 -9.67 2.14
CA ALA A 77 -4.18 -9.39 1.86
C ALA A 77 -3.53 -10.45 0.96
N LYS A 78 -3.79 -11.73 1.20
CA LYS A 78 -3.24 -12.84 0.40
C LYS A 78 -3.86 -12.89 -1.00
N ARG A 79 -5.15 -12.61 -1.13
CA ARG A 79 -5.85 -12.57 -2.42
C ARG A 79 -5.31 -11.43 -3.27
N GLU A 80 -5.30 -10.21 -2.74
CA GLU A 80 -4.81 -9.02 -3.44
C GLU A 80 -3.33 -9.17 -3.85
N LEU A 81 -2.48 -9.73 -2.97
CA LEU A 81 -1.08 -9.98 -3.31
C LEU A 81 -0.94 -10.91 -4.52
N ARG A 82 -1.73 -11.98 -4.60
CA ARG A 82 -1.72 -12.90 -5.75
C ARG A 82 -2.27 -12.25 -7.01
N GLU A 83 -3.40 -11.57 -6.91
CA GLU A 83 -4.08 -10.95 -8.04
C GLU A 83 -3.26 -9.84 -8.67
N GLU A 84 -2.62 -8.99 -7.86
CA GLU A 84 -1.93 -7.81 -8.36
C GLU A 84 -0.45 -8.04 -8.66
N THR A 85 0.18 -9.05 -8.08
CA THR A 85 1.61 -9.33 -8.33
C THR A 85 1.88 -10.66 -9.03
N GLY A 86 0.93 -11.56 -9.07
CA GLY A 86 1.15 -12.94 -9.52
C GLY A 86 1.94 -13.78 -8.50
N ALA A 87 2.03 -13.36 -7.24
CA ALA A 87 2.76 -14.09 -6.21
C ALA A 87 2.20 -15.51 -6.02
N VAL A 88 3.09 -16.52 -6.07
CA VAL A 88 2.76 -17.93 -5.85
C VAL A 88 3.26 -18.34 -4.46
N ASP A 89 4.55 -18.34 -4.25
CA ASP A 89 5.16 -18.62 -2.96
C ASP A 89 5.57 -17.31 -2.28
N PHE A 90 5.10 -17.11 -1.06
CA PHE A 90 5.40 -15.92 -0.28
C PHE A 90 5.16 -16.15 1.22
N THR A 91 5.81 -15.33 2.02
CA THR A 91 5.43 -15.11 3.43
C THR A 91 4.78 -13.75 3.56
N ILE A 92 3.79 -13.63 4.44
CA ILE A 92 3.07 -12.39 4.71
C ILE A 92 2.78 -12.27 6.21
N LYS A 93 2.96 -11.08 6.76
CA LYS A 93 2.66 -10.79 8.16
C LYS A 93 2.05 -9.40 8.33
N PRO A 94 1.16 -9.21 9.32
CA PRO A 94 0.60 -7.91 9.65
C PRO A 94 1.66 -6.99 10.25
N VAL A 95 1.51 -5.69 10.01
CA VAL A 95 2.36 -4.63 10.57
C VAL A 95 1.57 -3.80 11.58
N CYS A 96 0.52 -3.13 11.14
CA CYS A 96 -0.34 -2.27 11.96
C CYS A 96 -1.62 -1.92 11.21
N VAL A 97 -2.59 -1.41 11.95
CA VAL A 97 -3.75 -0.74 11.39
C VAL A 97 -3.36 0.68 10.99
N TYR A 98 -3.95 1.19 9.92
CA TYR A 98 -3.88 2.61 9.58
C TYR A 98 -5.27 3.16 9.29
N SER A 99 -5.44 4.45 9.53
CA SER A 99 -6.66 5.16 9.16
C SER A 99 -6.37 6.29 8.20
N VAL A 100 -7.29 6.52 7.28
CA VAL A 100 -7.24 7.61 6.31
C VAL A 100 -8.48 8.46 6.48
N LYS A 101 -8.27 9.78 6.68
CA LYS A 101 -9.32 10.79 6.73
C LYS A 101 -9.03 11.87 5.70
N GLY A 102 -10.04 12.30 4.94
CA GLY A 102 -9.91 13.36 3.94
C GLY A 102 -10.63 13.05 2.63
N LYS A 103 -10.43 13.89 1.61
CA LYS A 103 -11.10 13.83 0.30
C LYS A 103 -10.71 12.64 -0.57
N THR A 104 -10.92 11.44 -0.10
CA THR A 104 -10.82 10.23 -0.93
C THR A 104 -12.17 9.51 -1.07
N SER A 105 -13.19 9.98 -0.36
CA SER A 105 -14.55 9.45 -0.39
C SER A 105 -15.58 10.56 -0.52
N VAL A 106 -16.80 10.19 -0.84
CA VAL A 106 -17.95 11.08 -1.04
C VAL A 106 -18.26 11.96 0.19
N ASN A 107 -17.77 11.58 1.37
CA ASN A 107 -17.94 12.29 2.63
C ASN A 107 -16.58 12.62 3.26
N GLU A 108 -16.24 13.90 3.33
CA GLU A 108 -14.98 14.43 3.91
C GLU A 108 -14.78 14.10 5.40
N SER A 109 -15.82 13.64 6.09
CA SER A 109 -15.80 13.30 7.53
C SER A 109 -15.52 11.82 7.81
N ASP A 110 -15.53 10.96 6.79
CA ASP A 110 -15.41 9.53 7.01
C ASP A 110 -13.94 9.12 7.20
N VAL A 111 -13.70 8.42 8.30
CA VAL A 111 -12.44 7.75 8.57
C VAL A 111 -12.54 6.32 8.03
N ASN A 112 -11.60 5.96 7.15
CA ASN A 112 -11.50 4.61 6.64
C ASN A 112 -10.29 3.90 7.26
N TYR A 113 -10.48 2.64 7.66
CA TYR A 113 -9.44 1.82 8.28
C TYR A 113 -8.97 0.73 7.32
N GLY A 114 -7.66 0.52 7.29
CA GLY A 114 -7.02 -0.56 6.58
C GLY A 114 -5.96 -1.24 7.43
N MET A 115 -5.54 -2.42 7.00
CA MET A 115 -4.46 -3.19 7.60
C MET A 115 -3.25 -3.16 6.68
N LEU A 116 -2.10 -2.75 7.23
CA LEU A 116 -0.82 -2.80 6.55
C LEU A 116 -0.16 -4.15 6.82
N PHE A 117 0.30 -4.78 5.74
CA PHE A 117 1.08 -6.02 5.76
C PHE A 117 2.45 -5.80 5.12
N VAL A 118 3.38 -6.69 5.42
CA VAL A 118 4.63 -6.89 4.67
C VAL A 118 4.68 -8.31 4.16
N ALA A 119 5.22 -8.49 2.95
CA ALA A 119 5.38 -9.79 2.32
C ALA A 119 6.76 -9.92 1.67
N ASP A 120 7.32 -11.13 1.73
CA ASP A 120 8.45 -11.53 0.90
C ASP A 120 7.95 -12.55 -0.11
N ILE A 121 8.13 -12.26 -1.42
CA ILE A 121 7.68 -13.09 -2.53
C ILE A 121 8.89 -13.89 -3.05
N TYR A 122 8.73 -15.20 -3.14
CA TYR A 122 9.79 -16.13 -3.58
C TYR A 122 9.59 -16.59 -5.02
N SER A 123 8.35 -16.65 -5.50
CA SER A 123 8.06 -16.99 -6.88
C SER A 123 6.81 -16.27 -7.40
N PHE A 124 6.79 -16.06 -8.72
CA PHE A 124 5.70 -15.39 -9.43
C PHE A 124 5.13 -16.30 -10.50
N GLY A 125 3.82 -16.22 -10.70
CA GLY A 125 3.08 -16.76 -11.81
C GLY A 125 2.54 -15.65 -12.72
N GLU A 126 1.54 -15.98 -13.50
CA GLU A 126 0.87 -15.02 -14.39
C GLU A 126 -0.06 -14.08 -13.61
N ILE A 127 -0.18 -12.86 -14.10
CA ILE A 127 -1.11 -11.86 -13.58
C ILE A 127 -2.36 -11.88 -14.44
N HIS A 128 -3.51 -12.15 -13.84
CA HIS A 128 -4.81 -12.26 -14.53
C HIS A 128 -5.80 -11.15 -14.10
N SER A 129 -5.30 -10.05 -13.55
CA SER A 129 -6.09 -8.93 -13.04
C SER A 129 -6.05 -7.71 -13.97
N GLU A 130 -6.53 -6.58 -13.47
CA GLU A 130 -6.39 -5.26 -14.10
C GLU A 130 -4.96 -4.70 -14.06
N ILE A 131 -4.02 -5.39 -13.44
CA ILE A 131 -2.61 -4.98 -13.40
C ILE A 131 -1.94 -5.28 -14.75
N GLU A 132 -1.29 -4.25 -15.31
CA GLU A 132 -0.52 -4.38 -16.55
C GLU A 132 0.82 -5.08 -16.32
N LYS A 133 1.51 -4.66 -15.25
CA LYS A 133 2.83 -5.17 -14.89
C LYS A 133 3.20 -4.85 -13.45
N ILE A 134 4.18 -5.58 -12.95
CA ILE A 134 4.90 -5.24 -11.72
C ILE A 134 6.24 -4.59 -12.04
N VAL A 135 6.74 -3.76 -11.12
CA VAL A 135 8.08 -3.19 -11.15
C VAL A 135 8.81 -3.59 -9.89
N ILE A 136 10.00 -4.15 -10.06
CA ILE A 136 10.89 -4.56 -8.97
C ILE A 136 12.05 -3.60 -8.92
N THR A 137 12.23 -2.91 -7.79
CA THR A 137 13.20 -1.82 -7.69
C THR A 137 13.81 -1.72 -6.29
N ASP A 138 15.07 -1.28 -6.23
CA ASP A 138 15.75 -0.98 -4.97
C ASP A 138 15.29 0.34 -4.33
N LYS A 139 14.60 1.19 -5.09
CA LYS A 139 14.19 2.53 -4.65
C LYS A 139 12.68 2.67 -4.76
N PRO A 140 12.06 3.44 -3.86
CA PRO A 140 10.68 3.86 -4.04
C PRO A 140 10.49 4.58 -5.39
N ILE A 141 9.29 4.45 -5.91
CA ILE A 141 8.86 5.14 -7.12
C ILE A 141 8.51 6.60 -6.82
N ASP A 142 8.51 7.46 -7.83
CA ASP A 142 8.13 8.87 -7.70
C ASP A 142 6.69 9.13 -8.18
N ASN A 143 6.18 8.29 -9.10
CA ASN A 143 4.88 8.45 -9.73
C ASN A 143 3.80 7.57 -9.05
N TRP A 144 3.35 8.00 -7.89
CA TRP A 144 2.39 7.28 -7.05
C TRP A 144 0.94 7.47 -7.48
N THR A 145 0.14 6.40 -7.47
CA THR A 145 -1.32 6.47 -7.55
C THR A 145 -1.90 7.15 -6.30
N TYR A 146 -1.36 6.85 -5.13
CA TYR A 146 -1.79 7.39 -3.84
C TYR A 146 -0.66 8.14 -3.11
N PRO A 147 -0.22 9.31 -3.62
CA PRO A 147 0.99 9.99 -3.12
C PRO A 147 0.87 10.53 -1.70
N MET A 148 -0.35 10.71 -1.18
CA MET A 148 -0.58 11.20 0.18
C MET A 148 -0.69 10.09 1.22
N ILE A 149 -0.77 8.83 0.79
CA ILE A 149 -1.02 7.66 1.65
C ILE A 149 0.17 6.70 1.60
N GLN A 150 0.45 6.12 0.44
CA GLN A 150 1.37 4.97 0.33
C GLN A 150 2.82 5.27 0.71
N PRO A 151 3.40 6.45 0.43
CA PRO A 151 4.73 6.79 0.97
C PRO A 151 4.80 6.80 2.50
N LYS A 152 3.70 7.18 3.17
CA LYS A 152 3.62 7.14 4.64
C LYS A 152 3.57 5.72 5.19
N LEU A 153 2.90 4.80 4.48
CA LEU A 153 2.89 3.37 4.82
C LEU A 153 4.31 2.77 4.75
N LEU A 154 5.07 3.09 3.69
CA LEU A 154 6.48 2.68 3.59
C LEU A 154 7.33 3.22 4.73
N GLN A 155 7.17 4.49 5.07
CA GLN A 155 7.88 5.12 6.18
C GLN A 155 7.59 4.44 7.52
N GLU A 156 6.32 4.09 7.78
CA GLU A 156 5.93 3.43 9.01
C GLU A 156 6.52 2.01 9.10
N ALA A 157 6.50 1.24 8.03
CA ALA A 157 7.13 -0.07 7.98
C ALA A 157 8.66 0.02 8.20
N GLN A 158 9.31 1.01 7.61
CA GLN A 158 10.74 1.27 7.82
C GLN A 158 11.04 1.67 9.27
N LYS A 159 10.23 2.56 9.86
CA LYS A 159 10.35 2.97 11.27
C LYS A 159 10.22 1.78 12.22
N ARG A 160 9.39 0.79 11.87
CA ARG A 160 9.21 -0.45 12.65
C ARG A 160 10.28 -1.51 12.35
N GLY A 161 11.26 -1.22 11.50
CA GLY A 161 12.35 -2.14 11.17
C GLY A 161 11.96 -3.32 10.28
N LEU A 162 10.90 -3.16 9.48
CA LEU A 162 10.34 -4.23 8.63
C LEU A 162 10.72 -4.10 7.14
N MET A 163 11.58 -3.14 6.84
CA MET A 163 12.07 -2.84 5.50
C MET A 163 13.59 -3.02 5.40
#